data_5f2ce0cde52cd50800c1763e9144aee3
#
_entry.id   5f2ce0cde52cd50800c1763e9144aee3
#
_cell.length_a   1.000
_cell.length_b   1.000
_cell.length_c   1.000
_cell.angle_alpha   90.00
_cell.angle_beta   90.00
_cell.angle_gamma   90.00
#
_symmetry.space_group_name_H-M   'P 1'
#
loop_
_entity.id
_entity.type
_entity.pdbx_description
1 polymer ?
#
loop_
_entity_poly.entity_id
_entity_poly.type
_entity_poly.pdbx_seq_one_letter_code
_entity_poly.pdbx_strand_id
1 'polypeptide(L)'
;MKKILLTCLGILSIFIWVAGCATMGDVARAKDEGTSKVYPVNADQAWDISKAIFRWEGADAIEEHRKDGYMLTSSGMNMVSYGAVMGAWIDPVDQNNTKVTVVTKRRLAMNLATTLTEETFHKRFAQAVDIIKAGKSLPITPPQ
;
A
#
# COMPACT_ATOMS: atom_id res chain seq x y z
N MET A 1 -42.99 0.55 27.63
CA MET A 1 -42.40 -0.42 26.67
C MET A 1 -42.25 0.16 25.24
N LYS A 2 -43.28 0.76 24.65
CA LYS A 2 -43.16 1.34 23.24
C LYS A 2 -42.07 2.42 23.10
N LYS A 3 -41.88 3.29 24.12
CA LYS A 3 -40.87 4.37 24.08
C LYS A 3 -39.44 3.83 24.14
N ILE A 4 -39.20 2.78 24.91
CA ILE A 4 -37.87 2.14 25.02
C ILE A 4 -37.52 1.42 23.73
N LEU A 5 -38.49 0.77 23.08
CA LEU A 5 -38.29 0.09 21.78
C LEU A 5 -37.92 1.07 20.68
N LEU A 6 -38.56 2.26 20.60
CA LEU A 6 -38.22 3.30 19.65
C LEU A 6 -36.81 3.88 19.87
N THR A 7 -36.39 4.03 21.11
CA THR A 7 -35.06 4.55 21.47
C THR A 7 -33.95 3.55 21.10
N CYS A 8 -34.17 2.25 21.32
CA CYS A 8 -33.23 1.20 20.92
C CYS A 8 -33.13 1.08 19.38
N LEU A 9 -34.23 1.25 18.66
CA LEU A 9 -34.23 1.22 17.19
C LEU A 9 -33.45 2.43 16.61
N GLY A 10 -33.57 3.61 17.23
CA GLY A 10 -32.85 4.81 16.82
C GLY A 10 -31.33 4.71 17.06
N ILE A 11 -30.91 4.07 18.15
CA ILE A 11 -29.48 3.89 18.46
C ILE A 11 -28.86 2.84 17.51
N LEU A 12 -29.58 1.78 17.18
CA LEU A 12 -29.11 0.76 16.24
C LEU A 12 -28.93 1.31 14.82
N SER A 13 -29.75 2.29 14.41
CA SER A 13 -29.67 2.92 13.08
C SER A 13 -28.43 3.79 12.89
N ILE A 14 -27.82 4.32 13.97
CA ILE A 14 -26.65 5.21 13.92
C ILE A 14 -25.35 4.42 13.73
N PHE A 15 -25.30 3.13 14.11
CA PHE A 15 -24.11 2.30 13.98
C PHE A 15 -23.82 1.74 12.58
N ILE A 16 -24.75 1.87 11.62
CA ILE A 16 -24.63 1.27 10.27
C ILE A 16 -23.86 2.16 9.27
N TRP A 17 -23.51 3.41 9.63
CA TRP A 17 -22.96 4.39 8.68
C TRP A 17 -21.44 4.53 8.66
N VAL A 18 -20.66 3.63 9.27
CA VAL A 18 -19.19 3.74 9.37
C VAL A 18 -18.44 2.64 8.57
N ALA A 19 -19.06 2.07 7.55
CA ALA A 19 -18.31 1.26 6.59
C ALA A 19 -17.67 2.16 5.52
N GLY A 20 -16.71 2.98 5.91
CA GLY A 20 -15.95 3.82 4.99
C GLY A 20 -15.06 2.95 4.10
N CYS A 21 -15.17 3.10 2.77
CA CYS A 21 -14.20 2.56 1.83
C CYS A 21 -12.85 3.24 2.08
N ALA A 22 -11.75 2.48 2.21
CA ALA A 22 -10.43 3.04 2.33
C ALA A 22 -10.05 3.86 1.09
N THR A 23 -9.57 5.07 1.31
CA THR A 23 -9.14 6.02 0.27
C THR A 23 -7.63 6.20 0.27
N MET A 24 -7.06 6.78 -0.78
CA MET A 24 -5.64 7.17 -0.81
C MET A 24 -5.30 8.15 0.32
N GLY A 25 -6.21 9.07 0.67
CA GLY A 25 -6.04 9.97 1.79
C GLY A 25 -5.96 9.28 3.15
N ASP A 26 -6.63 8.13 3.32
CA ASP A 26 -6.52 7.34 4.56
C ASP A 26 -5.17 6.65 4.65
N VAL A 27 -4.64 6.17 3.54
CA VAL A 27 -3.29 5.60 3.48
C VAL A 27 -2.24 6.68 3.71
N ALA A 28 -2.35 7.85 3.07
CA ALA A 28 -1.40 8.95 3.23
C ALA A 28 -1.21 9.39 4.70
N ARG A 29 -2.22 9.24 5.54
CA ARG A 29 -2.17 9.55 6.98
C ARG A 29 -1.74 8.39 7.87
N ALA A 30 -1.56 7.20 7.31
CA ALA A 30 -1.37 5.96 8.07
C ALA A 30 0.08 5.45 8.07
N LYS A 31 1.08 6.29 7.77
CA LYS A 31 2.50 5.88 7.71
C LYS A 31 2.93 5.05 8.91
N ASP A 32 2.52 5.46 10.11
CA ASP A 32 2.91 4.82 11.37
C ASP A 32 2.25 3.45 11.60
N GLU A 33 1.23 3.10 10.82
CA GLU A 33 0.56 1.80 10.88
C GLU A 33 1.27 0.76 9.99
N GLY A 34 2.25 1.17 9.18
CA GLY A 34 2.87 0.37 8.14
C GLY A 34 4.02 -0.49 8.60
N THR A 35 4.41 -1.41 7.74
CA THR A 35 5.60 -2.24 7.92
C THR A 35 6.82 -1.56 7.31
N SER A 36 7.91 -1.46 8.07
CA SER A 36 9.15 -0.80 7.65
C SER A 36 10.29 -1.79 7.53
N LYS A 37 11.11 -1.64 6.48
CA LYS A 37 12.39 -2.34 6.33
C LYS A 37 13.46 -1.40 5.78
N VAL A 38 14.71 -1.62 6.16
CA VAL A 38 15.87 -0.91 5.61
C VAL A 38 16.50 -1.77 4.52
N TYR A 39 16.80 -1.15 3.39
CA TYR A 39 17.39 -1.80 2.23
C TYR A 39 18.70 -1.12 1.82
N PRO A 40 19.71 -1.89 1.37
CA PRO A 40 21.03 -1.36 0.98
C PRO A 40 20.96 -0.83 -0.48
N VAL A 41 20.19 0.20 -0.68
CA VAL A 41 20.00 0.97 -1.92
C VAL A 41 19.82 2.44 -1.57
N ASN A 42 20.21 3.35 -2.47
CA ASN A 42 19.95 4.78 -2.28
C ASN A 42 18.47 5.13 -2.51
N ALA A 43 18.07 6.35 -2.17
CA ALA A 43 16.68 6.79 -2.24
C ALA A 43 16.09 6.76 -3.67
N ASP A 44 16.88 7.09 -4.70
CA ASP A 44 16.42 7.04 -6.08
C ASP A 44 16.19 5.61 -6.56
N GLN A 45 17.09 4.70 -6.21
CA GLN A 45 16.89 3.28 -6.48
C GLN A 45 15.67 2.72 -5.74
N ALA A 46 15.49 3.10 -4.47
CA ALA A 46 14.32 2.69 -3.69
C ALA A 46 13.02 3.22 -4.31
N TRP A 47 13.04 4.43 -4.86
CA TRP A 47 11.92 5.03 -5.57
C TRP A 47 11.54 4.23 -6.82
N ASP A 48 12.52 3.94 -7.66
CA ASP A 48 12.31 3.19 -8.91
C ASP A 48 11.86 1.74 -8.65
N ILE A 49 12.43 1.09 -7.62
CA ILE A 49 11.99 -0.24 -7.18
C ILE A 49 10.52 -0.20 -6.74
N SER A 50 10.14 0.76 -5.90
CA SER A 50 8.75 0.87 -5.41
C SER A 50 7.75 1.04 -6.54
N LYS A 51 8.09 1.88 -7.54
CA LYS A 51 7.26 2.04 -8.76
C LYS A 51 7.15 0.76 -9.57
N ALA A 52 8.24 0.03 -9.72
CA ALA A 52 8.24 -1.24 -10.45
C ALA A 52 7.34 -2.25 -9.74
N ILE A 53 7.43 -2.36 -8.41
CA ILE A 53 6.60 -3.27 -7.62
C ILE A 53 5.11 -2.92 -7.75
N PHE A 54 4.75 -1.64 -7.64
CA PHE A 54 3.36 -1.23 -7.82
C PHE A 54 2.81 -1.66 -9.19
N ARG A 55 3.60 -1.51 -10.26
CA ARG A 55 3.21 -1.97 -11.60
C ARG A 55 3.10 -3.49 -11.68
N TRP A 56 4.02 -4.22 -11.05
CA TRP A 56 3.98 -5.70 -11.02
C TRP A 56 2.74 -6.23 -10.31
N GLU A 57 2.25 -5.53 -9.30
CA GLU A 57 1.06 -5.89 -8.53
C GLU A 57 -0.23 -5.27 -9.11
N GLY A 58 -0.18 -4.75 -10.33
CA GLY A 58 -1.36 -4.30 -11.07
C GLY A 58 -1.90 -2.95 -10.65
N ALA A 59 -1.02 -2.02 -10.29
CA ALA A 59 -1.40 -0.64 -10.01
C ALA A 59 -2.01 0.03 -11.25
N ASP A 60 -3.19 0.62 -11.10
CA ASP A 60 -3.85 1.38 -12.17
C ASP A 60 -3.22 2.76 -12.37
N ALA A 61 -2.85 3.40 -11.26
CA ALA A 61 -2.19 4.70 -11.23
C ALA A 61 -1.23 4.79 -10.05
N ILE A 62 -0.15 5.57 -10.20
CA ILE A 62 0.80 5.87 -9.14
C ILE A 62 0.86 7.38 -9.00
N GLU A 63 0.49 7.89 -7.81
CA GLU A 63 0.63 9.29 -7.44
C GLU A 63 1.97 9.47 -6.73
N GLU A 64 2.87 10.26 -7.33
CA GLU A 64 4.21 10.49 -6.81
C GLU A 64 4.29 11.84 -6.07
N HIS A 65 4.55 11.78 -4.77
CA HIS A 65 4.79 12.93 -3.90
C HIS A 65 6.28 13.00 -3.52
N ARG A 66 7.14 13.19 -4.53
CA ARG A 66 8.61 13.10 -4.36
C ARG A 66 9.17 14.08 -3.34
N LYS A 67 8.59 15.29 -3.24
CA LYS A 67 9.01 16.30 -2.26
C LYS A 67 8.75 15.87 -0.82
N ASP A 68 7.70 15.07 -0.63
CA ASP A 68 7.25 14.59 0.67
C ASP A 68 7.75 13.16 0.96
N GLY A 69 8.49 12.58 0.02
CA GLY A 69 9.15 11.28 0.15
C GLY A 69 8.22 10.07 0.11
N TYR A 70 7.05 10.17 -0.51
CA TYR A 70 6.13 9.04 -0.61
C TYR A 70 5.42 8.94 -1.97
N MET A 71 4.86 7.78 -2.25
CA MET A 71 3.98 7.53 -3.37
C MET A 71 2.78 6.71 -2.94
N LEU A 72 1.66 6.93 -3.63
CA LEU A 72 0.41 6.23 -3.41
C LEU A 72 -0.01 5.50 -4.67
N THR A 73 -0.69 4.37 -4.50
CA THR A 73 -1.30 3.65 -5.61
C THR A 73 -2.61 3.01 -5.22
N SER A 74 -3.42 2.70 -6.22
CA SER A 74 -4.58 1.83 -6.07
C SER A 74 -4.50 0.71 -7.10
N SER A 75 -4.87 -0.49 -6.70
CA SER A 75 -5.22 -1.56 -7.64
C SER A 75 -6.71 -1.50 -7.93
N GLY A 76 -7.07 -1.70 -9.21
CA GLY A 76 -8.46 -1.68 -9.65
C GLY A 76 -9.28 -2.85 -9.09
N MET A 77 -10.60 -2.71 -9.24
CA MET A 77 -11.52 -3.83 -9.06
C MET A 77 -11.43 -4.77 -10.25
N ASN A 78 -11.30 -6.06 -9.99
CA ASN A 78 -11.46 -7.11 -10.98
C ASN A 78 -12.49 -8.13 -10.49
N MET A 79 -12.76 -9.17 -11.28
CA MET A 79 -13.80 -10.18 -10.93
C MET A 79 -13.50 -10.95 -9.63
N VAL A 80 -12.28 -10.84 -9.08
CA VAL A 80 -11.82 -11.59 -7.90
C VAL A 80 -11.46 -10.68 -6.74
N SER A 81 -11.15 -9.40 -6.99
CA SER A 81 -10.67 -8.44 -5.98
C SER A 81 -11.37 -7.09 -6.10
N TYR A 82 -11.81 -6.56 -4.97
CA TYR A 82 -12.37 -5.20 -4.86
C TYR A 82 -11.29 -4.10 -4.80
N GLY A 83 -10.03 -4.46 -5.02
CA GLY A 83 -8.92 -3.53 -5.00
C GLY A 83 -8.38 -3.20 -3.61
N ALA A 84 -7.21 -2.60 -3.60
CA ALA A 84 -6.53 -2.10 -2.40
C ALA A 84 -5.91 -0.75 -2.70
N VAL A 85 -5.62 0.01 -1.66
CA VAL A 85 -4.83 1.25 -1.71
C VAL A 85 -3.54 1.01 -0.93
N MET A 86 -2.41 1.38 -1.51
CA MET A 86 -1.11 1.24 -0.86
C MET A 86 -0.33 2.54 -0.93
N GLY A 87 0.42 2.82 0.13
CA GLY A 87 1.43 3.87 0.19
C GLY A 87 2.81 3.29 0.47
N ALA A 88 3.83 3.88 -0.14
CA ALA A 88 5.23 3.58 0.14
C ALA A 88 5.98 4.89 0.45
N TRP A 89 6.61 4.96 1.63
CA TRP A 89 7.46 6.07 2.07
C TRP A 89 8.92 5.68 1.93
N ILE A 90 9.69 6.57 1.36
CA ILE A 90 11.10 6.39 1.02
C ILE A 90 11.90 7.35 1.90
N ASP A 91 12.42 6.87 3.01
CA ASP A 91 13.17 7.64 3.99
C ASP A 91 14.66 7.28 3.88
N PRO A 92 15.54 8.13 3.32
CA PRO A 92 16.98 7.89 3.31
C PRO A 92 17.52 7.78 4.74
N VAL A 93 18.25 6.70 5.02
CA VAL A 93 18.99 6.54 6.28
C VAL A 93 20.40 7.11 6.14
N ASP A 94 21.02 6.82 4.99
CA ASP A 94 22.30 7.36 4.55
C ASP A 94 22.39 7.31 3.01
N GLN A 95 23.58 7.55 2.43
CA GLN A 95 23.77 7.57 0.97
C GLN A 95 23.49 6.22 0.28
N ASN A 96 23.60 5.11 1.00
CA ASN A 96 23.52 3.76 0.46
C ASN A 96 22.40 2.92 1.08
N ASN A 97 21.71 3.43 2.07
CA ASN A 97 20.67 2.72 2.78
C ASN A 97 19.38 3.54 2.86
N THR A 98 18.28 2.92 2.57
CA THR A 98 16.96 3.56 2.60
C THR A 98 15.98 2.72 3.39
N LYS A 99 15.26 3.36 4.32
CA LYS A 99 14.11 2.76 4.99
C LYS A 99 12.89 2.94 4.11
N VAL A 100 12.23 1.83 3.82
CA VAL A 100 10.97 1.81 3.07
C VAL A 100 9.86 1.37 4.01
N THR A 101 8.86 2.23 4.19
CA THR A 101 7.65 1.94 4.98
C THR A 101 6.48 1.78 4.04
N VAL A 102 5.68 0.75 4.23
CA VAL A 102 4.55 0.43 3.36
C VAL A 102 3.30 0.25 4.18
N VAL A 103 2.20 0.83 3.72
CA VAL A 103 0.87 0.67 4.30
C VAL A 103 -0.08 0.20 3.22
N THR A 104 -0.86 -0.83 3.52
CA THR A 104 -1.95 -1.30 2.65
C THR A 104 -3.28 -1.19 3.36
N LYS A 105 -4.26 -0.57 2.71
CA LYS A 105 -5.66 -0.58 3.16
C LYS A 105 -6.54 -1.20 2.09
N ARG A 106 -7.31 -2.22 2.46
CA ARG A 106 -8.28 -2.85 1.57
C ARG A 106 -9.49 -1.95 1.42
N ARG A 107 -10.01 -1.80 0.21
CA ARG A 107 -11.23 -1.02 -0.03
C ARG A 107 -12.45 -1.63 0.63
N LEU A 108 -12.49 -2.97 0.72
CA LEU A 108 -13.48 -3.72 1.50
C LEU A 108 -12.76 -4.68 2.44
N ALA A 109 -13.16 -4.71 3.70
CA ALA A 109 -12.55 -5.58 4.74
C ALA A 109 -12.58 -7.07 4.39
N MET A 110 -13.58 -7.51 3.62
CA MET A 110 -13.75 -8.91 3.18
C MET A 110 -12.93 -9.29 1.94
N ASN A 111 -12.13 -8.37 1.38
CA ASN A 111 -11.30 -8.64 0.21
C ASN A 111 -10.04 -9.44 0.61
N LEU A 112 -10.11 -10.76 0.54
CA LEU A 112 -9.00 -11.66 0.85
C LEU A 112 -8.10 -11.98 -0.36
N ALA A 113 -8.52 -11.58 -1.57
CA ALA A 113 -7.86 -11.97 -2.82
C ALA A 113 -6.84 -10.94 -3.35
N THR A 114 -6.55 -9.87 -2.60
CA THR A 114 -5.55 -8.89 -3.05
C THR A 114 -4.13 -9.42 -2.85
N THR A 115 -3.30 -9.30 -3.90
CA THR A 115 -1.85 -9.58 -3.83
C THR A 115 -1.07 -8.34 -3.39
N LEU A 116 -1.67 -7.15 -3.47
CA LEU A 116 -1.08 -5.90 -3.03
C LEU A 116 -1.10 -5.83 -1.48
N THR A 117 -0.16 -6.54 -0.85
CA THR A 117 0.04 -6.60 0.60
C THR A 117 1.43 -6.09 0.96
N GLU A 118 1.61 -5.64 2.19
CA GLU A 118 2.91 -5.17 2.69
C GLU A 118 3.97 -6.27 2.63
N GLU A 119 3.60 -7.51 2.96
CA GLU A 119 4.48 -8.68 2.89
C GLU A 119 4.94 -8.93 1.46
N THR A 120 4.00 -8.98 0.50
CA THR A 120 4.32 -9.16 -0.92
C THR A 120 5.22 -8.03 -1.42
N PHE A 121 4.93 -6.78 -1.06
CA PHE A 121 5.74 -5.64 -1.42
C PHE A 121 7.20 -5.80 -0.94
N HIS A 122 7.40 -6.08 0.34
CA HIS A 122 8.74 -6.25 0.91
C HIS A 122 9.49 -7.45 0.36
N LYS A 123 8.80 -8.55 0.03
CA LYS A 123 9.39 -9.70 -0.66
C LYS A 123 9.89 -9.30 -2.06
N ARG A 124 9.05 -8.63 -2.85
CA ARG A 124 9.41 -8.13 -4.19
C ARG A 124 10.53 -7.10 -4.13
N PHE A 125 10.54 -6.25 -3.10
CA PHE A 125 11.59 -5.26 -2.92
C PHE A 125 12.96 -5.91 -2.71
N ALA A 126 13.05 -6.93 -1.88
CA ALA A 126 14.28 -7.69 -1.70
C ALA A 126 14.76 -8.33 -3.01
N GLN A 127 13.88 -8.96 -3.77
CA GLN A 127 14.20 -9.52 -5.10
C GLN A 127 14.72 -8.44 -6.07
N ALA A 128 14.10 -7.27 -6.08
CA ALA A 128 14.51 -6.15 -6.93
C ALA A 128 15.89 -5.60 -6.53
N VAL A 129 16.20 -5.54 -5.23
CA VAL A 129 17.52 -5.17 -4.73
C VAL A 129 18.60 -6.13 -5.23
N ASP A 130 18.34 -7.44 -5.19
CA ASP A 130 19.28 -8.45 -5.69
C ASP A 130 19.53 -8.30 -7.20
N ILE A 131 18.48 -8.02 -7.98
CA ILE A 131 18.59 -7.77 -9.43
C ILE A 131 19.49 -6.56 -9.70
N ILE A 132 19.26 -5.43 -9.02
CA ILE A 132 20.04 -4.20 -9.20
C ILE A 132 21.50 -4.42 -8.77
N LYS A 133 21.73 -5.09 -7.65
CA LYS A 133 23.09 -5.42 -7.18
C LYS A 133 23.86 -6.34 -8.14
N ALA A 134 23.15 -7.18 -8.88
CA ALA A 134 23.72 -7.98 -9.96
C ALA A 134 24.00 -7.16 -11.25
N GLY A 135 23.78 -5.85 -11.24
CA GLY A 135 23.98 -4.97 -12.39
C GLY A 135 22.92 -5.12 -13.49
N LYS A 136 21.77 -5.69 -13.16
CA LYS A 136 20.67 -5.93 -14.11
C LYS A 136 19.59 -4.86 -13.95
N SER A 137 18.88 -4.59 -15.05
CA SER A 137 17.68 -3.75 -15.04
C SER A 137 16.49 -4.49 -14.42
N LEU A 138 15.59 -3.74 -13.77
CA LEU A 138 14.35 -4.30 -13.28
C LEU A 138 13.49 -4.81 -14.45
N PRO A 139 12.94 -6.02 -14.37
CA PRO A 139 12.08 -6.56 -15.42
C PRO A 139 10.74 -5.83 -15.48
N ILE A 140 10.04 -5.93 -16.60
CA ILE A 140 8.70 -5.33 -16.78
C ILE A 140 7.65 -6.13 -15.99
N THR A 141 7.85 -7.45 -15.85
CA THR A 141 6.97 -8.35 -15.11
C THR A 141 7.63 -8.78 -13.80
N PRO A 142 6.84 -9.18 -12.77
CA PRO A 142 7.40 -9.61 -11.50
C PRO A 142 8.35 -10.80 -11.68
N PRO A 143 9.51 -10.82 -10.99
CA PRO A 143 10.39 -11.99 -10.98
C PRO A 143 9.67 -13.18 -10.33
N GLN A 144 9.91 -14.38 -10.85
CA GLN A 144 9.34 -15.63 -10.34
C GLN A 144 10.02 -16.09 -9.04
#